data_bbb6617f7204705f1bcaff306b067c22
#
_entry.id   bbb6617f7204705f1bcaff306b067c22
#
_cell.length_a   1.000
_cell.length_b   1.000
_cell.length_c   1.000
_cell.angle_alpha   90.00
_cell.angle_beta   90.00
_cell.angle_gamma   90.00
#
_symmetry.space_group_name_H-M   'P 1'
#
loop_
_entity.id
_entity.type
_entity.pdbx_description
1 polymer ?
#
loop_
_entity_poly.entity_id
_entity_poly.type
_entity_poly.pdbx_seq_one_letter_code
_entity_poly.pdbx_strand_id
1 'polypeptide(L)'
;ILGLGSKPDNISEYAANGAVIIDVRTTGEFASGHIKGSKNMPLDSIATKVSEIKKWNKPVIVCCRSGMRSAQAAGILKQNGIDVINGGGWESLQRKL
;
A
#
# COMPACT_ATOMS: atom_id res chain seq x y z
N ILE A 1 5.30 28.47 6.20
CA ILE A 1 5.23 27.95 6.00
C ILE A 1 5.12 27.27 5.96
N LEU A 2 4.65 27.29 6.02
CA LEU A 2 4.36 26.54 5.92
C LEU A 2 4.69 25.47 5.67
N GLY A 3 4.38 25.24 5.82
CA GLY A 3 4.30 23.95 5.69
C GLY A 3 5.49 23.35 5.61
N LEU A 4 6.08 24.01 5.61
CA LEU A 4 7.15 23.62 5.46
C LEU A 4 7.46 22.48 6.11
N GLY A 5 8.02 22.15 6.65
CA GLY A 5 8.47 20.99 7.16
C GLY A 5 7.45 20.07 7.69
N SER A 6 6.32 20.48 7.88
CA SER A 6 5.35 19.59 8.40
C SER A 6 4.37 19.20 7.35
N LYS A 7 4.90 18.64 6.35
CA LYS A 7 4.11 18.07 5.33
C LYS A 7 3.16 17.05 5.92
N PRO A 8 1.90 17.03 5.55
CA PRO A 8 0.96 16.06 6.08
C PRO A 8 1.44 14.64 5.83
N ASP A 9 1.11 13.76 6.75
CA ASP A 9 1.39 12.35 6.56
C ASP A 9 0.43 11.83 5.51
N ASN A 10 0.95 11.50 4.35
CA ASN A 10 0.12 10.98 3.25
C ASN A 10 -0.61 9.72 3.65
N ILE A 11 -0.05 8.92 4.53
CA ILE A 11 -0.70 7.70 4.99
C ILE A 11 -2.01 8.01 5.70
N SER A 12 -2.00 9.00 6.58
CA SER A 12 -3.23 9.41 7.28
C SER A 12 -4.29 9.89 6.30
N GLU A 13 -3.87 10.65 5.32
CA GLU A 13 -4.76 11.18 4.31
C GLU A 13 -5.39 10.06 3.48
N TYR A 14 -4.56 9.13 3.03
CA TYR A 14 -5.05 7.98 2.25
C TYR A 14 -6.01 7.13 3.08
N ALA A 15 -5.65 6.86 4.33
CA ALA A 15 -6.50 6.08 5.21
C ALA A 15 -7.85 6.75 5.44
N ALA A 16 -7.83 8.08 5.64
CA ALA A 16 -9.06 8.84 5.83
C ALA A 16 -9.96 8.80 4.59
N ASN A 17 -9.37 8.61 3.42
CA ASN A 17 -10.13 8.53 2.17
C ASN A 17 -10.51 7.08 1.81
N GLY A 18 -10.38 6.16 2.75
CA GLY A 18 -10.83 4.79 2.55
C GLY A 18 -9.89 3.94 1.72
N ALA A 19 -8.58 4.22 1.77
CA ALA A 19 -7.61 3.45 1.00
C ALA A 19 -7.67 1.97 1.33
N VAL A 20 -7.47 1.14 0.31
CA VAL A 20 -7.31 -0.30 0.48
C VAL A 20 -5.85 -0.57 0.74
N ILE A 21 -5.54 -1.37 1.75
CA ILE A 21 -4.17 -1.74 2.04
C ILE A 21 -3.86 -3.06 1.36
N ILE A 22 -2.81 -3.06 0.52
CA ILE A 22 -2.35 -4.26 -0.15
C ILE A 22 -0.98 -4.64 0.40
N ASP A 23 -0.88 -5.85 0.94
CA ASP A 23 0.37 -6.40 1.43
C ASP A 23 0.97 -7.25 0.32
N VAL A 24 2.13 -6.83 -0.18
CA VAL A 24 2.75 -7.51 -1.32
C VAL A 24 3.81 -8.53 -0.91
N ARG A 25 3.80 -8.93 0.36
CA ARG A 25 4.67 -10.01 0.83
C ARG A 25 4.15 -11.35 0.33
N THR A 26 4.93 -12.39 0.57
CA THR A 26 4.49 -13.75 0.23
C THR A 26 3.31 -14.15 1.09
N THR A 27 2.58 -15.18 0.66
CA THR A 27 1.43 -15.67 1.42
C THR A 27 1.84 -16.20 2.79
N GLY A 28 3.02 -16.81 2.89
CA GLY A 28 3.52 -17.30 4.17
C GLY A 28 3.82 -16.18 5.15
N GLU A 29 4.46 -15.11 4.66
CA GLU A 29 4.72 -13.95 5.49
C GLU A 29 3.42 -13.34 5.99
N PHE A 30 2.45 -13.19 5.09
CA PHE A 30 1.15 -12.61 5.42
C PHE A 30 0.43 -13.45 6.49
N ALA A 31 0.48 -14.76 6.35
CA ALA A 31 -0.19 -15.65 7.30
C ALA A 31 0.42 -15.54 8.71
N SER A 32 1.71 -15.18 8.80
CA SER A 32 2.38 -15.07 10.10
C SER A 32 2.03 -13.78 10.84
N GLY A 33 1.35 -12.86 10.19
CA GLY A 33 0.93 -11.60 10.80
C GLY A 33 0.78 -10.55 9.72
N HIS A 34 -0.26 -9.75 9.80
CA HIS A 34 -0.55 -8.72 8.81
C HIS A 34 -1.50 -7.69 9.40
N ILE A 35 -1.68 -6.59 8.70
CA ILE A 35 -2.62 -5.55 9.12
C ILE A 35 -4.05 -6.06 8.91
N LYS A 36 -4.86 -5.94 9.93
CA LYS A 36 -6.24 -6.36 9.85
C LYS A 36 -6.94 -5.63 8.71
N GLY A 37 -7.61 -6.39 7.86
CA GLY A 37 -8.33 -5.82 6.72
C GLY A 37 -7.47 -5.64 5.47
N SER A 38 -6.17 -5.87 5.55
CA SER A 38 -5.33 -5.77 4.37
C SER A 38 -5.54 -6.97 3.44
N LYS A 39 -5.24 -6.77 2.17
CA LYS A 39 -5.34 -7.83 1.16
C LYS A 39 -3.95 -8.27 0.76
N ASN A 40 -3.76 -9.57 0.68
CA ASN A 40 -2.47 -10.12 0.26
C ASN A 40 -2.43 -10.31 -1.26
N MET A 41 -1.58 -9.55 -1.90
CA MET A 41 -1.32 -9.70 -3.34
C MET A 41 0.19 -9.66 -3.53
N PRO A 42 0.85 -10.83 -3.52
CA PRO A 42 2.31 -10.87 -3.63
C PRO A 42 2.82 -10.09 -4.82
N LEU A 43 4.00 -9.50 -4.67
CA LEU A 43 4.57 -8.60 -5.67
C LEU A 43 4.54 -9.19 -7.09
N ASP A 44 4.88 -10.47 -7.23
CA ASP A 44 4.97 -11.09 -8.55
C ASP A 44 3.59 -11.27 -9.20
N SER A 45 2.51 -11.07 -8.48
CA SER A 45 1.16 -11.15 -9.04
C SER A 45 0.51 -9.79 -9.27
N ILE A 46 1.15 -8.72 -8.82
CA ILE A 46 0.55 -7.38 -8.87
C ILE A 46 0.13 -6.97 -10.28
N ALA A 47 1.00 -7.23 -11.26
CA ALA A 47 0.70 -6.82 -12.63
C ALA A 47 -0.58 -7.47 -13.15
N THR A 48 -0.88 -8.70 -12.72
CA THR A 48 -2.08 -9.40 -13.15
C THR A 48 -3.32 -8.94 -12.39
N LYS A 49 -3.15 -8.18 -11.32
CA LYS A 49 -4.27 -7.73 -10.49
C LYS A 49 -4.69 -6.28 -10.78
N VAL A 50 -4.00 -5.62 -11.70
CA VAL A 50 -4.26 -4.20 -11.98
C VAL A 50 -5.72 -3.94 -12.33
N SER A 51 -6.32 -4.76 -13.19
CA SER A 51 -7.72 -4.55 -13.59
C SER A 51 -8.66 -4.66 -12.41
N GLU A 52 -8.43 -5.61 -11.55
CA GLU A 52 -9.24 -5.81 -10.35
C GLU A 52 -9.10 -4.61 -9.43
N ILE A 53 -7.87 -4.14 -9.21
CA ILE A 53 -7.59 -3.02 -8.32
C ILE A 53 -8.25 -1.75 -8.83
N LYS A 54 -8.20 -1.53 -10.15
CA LYS A 54 -8.83 -0.36 -10.75
C LYS A 54 -10.34 -0.33 -10.49
N LYS A 55 -10.97 -1.48 -10.48
CA LYS A 55 -12.42 -1.58 -10.30
C LYS A 55 -12.85 -1.14 -8.90
N TRP A 56 -11.95 -1.18 -7.93
CA TRP A 56 -12.29 -0.72 -6.59
C TRP A 56 -12.53 0.79 -6.56
N ASN A 57 -11.90 1.52 -7.47
CA ASN A 57 -12.01 2.97 -7.55
C ASN A 57 -11.70 3.63 -6.20
N LYS A 58 -10.64 3.17 -5.56
CA LYS A 58 -10.21 3.66 -4.26
C LYS A 58 -8.70 3.86 -4.26
N PRO A 59 -8.21 4.78 -3.43
CA PRO A 59 -6.76 4.88 -3.27
C PRO A 59 -6.20 3.62 -2.62
N VAL A 60 -4.91 3.40 -2.79
CA VAL A 60 -4.26 2.18 -2.32
C VAL A 60 -3.01 2.53 -1.53
N ILE A 61 -2.79 1.81 -0.45
CA ILE A 61 -1.54 1.86 0.31
C ILE A 61 -0.93 0.47 0.20
N VAL A 62 0.28 0.39 -0.36
CA VAL A 62 0.98 -0.91 -0.43
C VAL A 62 2.01 -1.00 0.67
N CYS A 63 2.22 -2.20 1.18
CA CYS A 63 3.22 -2.44 2.22
C CYS A 63 3.91 -3.78 1.99
N CYS A 64 5.06 -3.95 2.63
CA CYS A 64 5.78 -5.21 2.64
C CYS A 64 6.56 -5.28 3.95
N ARG A 65 7.66 -5.99 4.00
CA ARG A 65 8.42 -6.11 5.24
C ARG A 65 9.23 -4.84 5.54
N SER A 66 9.89 -4.28 4.53
CA SER A 66 10.79 -3.14 4.73
C SER A 66 10.54 -1.96 3.79
N GLY A 67 9.63 -2.10 2.84
CA GLY A 67 9.31 -1.04 1.91
C GLY A 67 9.86 -1.18 0.51
N MET A 68 10.76 -2.14 0.27
CA MET A 68 11.38 -2.28 -1.05
C MET A 68 10.46 -2.96 -2.06
N ARG A 69 9.86 -4.06 -1.70
CA ARG A 69 8.92 -4.73 -2.59
C ARG A 69 7.70 -3.85 -2.83
N SER A 70 7.23 -3.18 -1.78
CA SER A 70 6.07 -2.30 -1.93
C SER A 70 6.39 -1.07 -2.78
N ALA A 71 7.64 -0.60 -2.78
CA ALA A 71 8.03 0.48 -3.69
C ALA A 71 7.90 0.04 -5.14
N GLN A 72 8.29 -1.20 -5.45
CA GLN A 72 8.15 -1.74 -6.80
C GLN A 72 6.69 -1.88 -7.17
N ALA A 73 5.86 -2.38 -6.24
CA ALA A 73 4.43 -2.51 -6.49
C ALA A 73 3.79 -1.15 -6.74
N ALA A 74 4.17 -0.15 -5.95
CA ALA A 74 3.64 1.20 -6.13
C ALA A 74 3.97 1.74 -7.53
N GLY A 75 5.19 1.46 -8.01
CA GLY A 75 5.58 1.88 -9.35
C GLY A 75 4.71 1.26 -10.42
N ILE A 76 4.45 -0.04 -10.31
CA ILE A 76 3.60 -0.75 -11.27
C ILE A 76 2.18 -0.17 -11.27
N LEU A 77 1.63 0.03 -10.08
CA LEU A 77 0.26 0.52 -9.97
C LEU A 77 0.14 1.97 -10.46
N LYS A 78 1.13 2.81 -10.15
CA LYS A 78 1.14 4.19 -10.64
C LYS A 78 1.18 4.25 -12.15
N GLN A 79 2.00 3.41 -12.77
CA GLN A 79 2.08 3.37 -14.22
C GLN A 79 0.76 2.99 -14.87
N ASN A 80 -0.09 2.34 -14.13
CA ASN A 80 -1.41 1.93 -14.60
C ASN A 80 -2.53 2.86 -14.12
N GLY A 81 -2.18 4.04 -13.65
CA GLY A 81 -3.16 5.07 -13.32
C GLY A 81 -3.86 4.89 -11.99
N ILE A 82 -3.32 4.05 -11.11
CA ILE A 82 -3.92 3.83 -9.79
C ILE A 82 -3.30 4.81 -8.81
N ASP A 83 -4.14 5.43 -7.99
CA ASP A 83 -3.70 6.34 -6.94
C ASP A 83 -3.15 5.50 -5.78
N VAL A 84 -1.84 5.47 -5.63
CA VAL A 84 -1.17 4.58 -4.69
C VAL A 84 0.00 5.27 -4.02
N ILE A 85 0.24 4.92 -2.75
CA ILE A 85 1.46 5.30 -2.06
C ILE A 85 2.11 4.07 -1.45
N ASN A 86 3.42 4.16 -1.26
CA ASN A 86 4.17 3.11 -0.57
C ASN A 86 4.08 3.35 0.94
N GLY A 87 3.44 2.45 1.64
CA GLY A 87 3.31 2.54 3.09
C GLY A 87 4.53 2.04 3.86
N GLY A 88 5.48 1.41 3.17
CA GLY A 88 6.69 0.91 3.80
C GLY A 88 6.51 -0.43 4.46
N GLY A 89 7.20 -0.65 5.59
CA GLY A 89 7.06 -1.87 6.35
C GLY A 89 5.70 -1.96 7.01
N TRP A 90 5.09 -3.13 6.98
CA TRP A 90 3.72 -3.29 7.44
C TRP A 90 3.56 -3.01 8.95
N GLU A 91 4.57 -3.34 9.74
CA GLU A 91 4.48 -3.10 11.18
C GLU A 91 4.51 -1.62 11.49
N SER A 92 5.36 -0.90 10.79
CA SER A 92 5.45 0.55 10.93
C SER A 92 4.16 1.22 10.45
N LEU A 93 3.64 0.75 9.33
CA LEU A 93 2.38 1.24 8.79
C LEU A 93 1.23 1.01 9.77
N GLN A 94 1.18 -0.18 10.35
CA GLN A 94 0.13 -0.53 11.30
C GLN A 94 0.07 0.45 12.46
N ARG A 95 1.23 0.91 12.92
CA ARG A 95 1.29 1.86 14.03
C ARG A 95 0.77 3.25 13.66
N LYS A 96 0.70 3.55 12.38
CA LYS A 96 0.20 4.84 11.89
C LYS A 96 -1.29 4.83 11.60
N LEU A 97 -1.88 3.67 11.62
CA LEU A 97 -3.30 3.53 11.36
C LEU A 97 -4.08 3.48 12.67
#